data_b7d1c5b4d7ad692015d9745b2a3c6ca2
#
_entry.id   b7d1c5b4d7ad692015d9745b2a3c6ca2
#
_cell.length_a   1.000
_cell.length_b   1.000
_cell.length_c   1.000
_cell.angle_alpha   90.00
_cell.angle_beta   90.00
_cell.angle_gamma   90.00
#
_symmetry.space_group_name_H-M   'P 1'
#
loop_
_entity.id
_entity.type
_entity.pdbx_description
1 polymer ?
#
loop_
_entity_poly.entity_id
_entity_poly.type
_entity_poly.pdbx_seq_one_letter_code
_entity_poly.pdbx_strand_id
1 'polypeptide(L)'
;EIGVRLVGSEMCIRDRDMKQIEADGRLDDWCNDSLQWLRETYGEQNLVSAVLHMDEKTPHIHATVIPIVTGERRKAGQEEQNGKKKYRKKNPQDVRLCADDVMARHRLKHYQDTYAQAMNKYGLQRGVDGSLARHISTMQYYKQLVEQQDSLQENIENLLGLEEEAMKKLKQVKGEINVQKMKGAAVNAT
;
A
#
# COMPACT_ATOMS: atom_id res chain seq x y z
N GLU A 1 -1.97 20.45 18.04
CA GLU A 1 -1.18 19.76 16.98
C GLU A 1 -2.11 19.45 15.81
N ILE A 2 -1.95 20.18 14.72
CA ILE A 2 -2.62 19.83 13.47
C ILE A 2 -1.62 18.97 12.70
N GLY A 3 -1.58 17.69 13.06
CA GLY A 3 -0.87 16.70 12.28
C GLY A 3 -1.62 16.47 10.97
N VAL A 4 -1.19 17.07 9.88
CA VAL A 4 -1.67 16.70 8.56
C VAL A 4 -1.00 15.39 8.19
N ARG A 5 -1.68 14.30 8.53
CA ARG A 5 -1.31 12.97 8.08
C ARG A 5 -1.70 12.89 6.60
N LEU A 6 -0.74 12.85 5.70
CA LEU A 6 -0.96 12.40 4.32
C LEU A 6 -1.28 10.91 4.37
N VAL A 7 -2.54 10.59 4.67
CA VAL A 7 -3.03 9.23 4.57
C VAL A 7 -3.30 8.95 3.10
N GLY A 8 -2.50 8.08 2.51
CA GLY A 8 -2.89 7.31 1.37
C GLY A 8 -2.69 7.94 0.00
N SER A 9 -1.48 8.38 -0.34
CA SER A 9 -1.00 8.03 -1.66
C SER A 9 -0.25 6.70 -1.54
N GLU A 10 -0.97 5.64 -1.29
CA GLU A 10 -0.43 4.32 -1.53
C GLU A 10 -0.09 4.25 -3.02
N MET A 11 1.14 4.63 -3.32
CA MET A 11 1.73 4.15 -4.55
C MET A 11 1.80 2.64 -4.37
N CYS A 12 1.19 1.88 -5.28
CA CYS A 12 1.37 0.43 -5.34
C CYS A 12 2.82 0.14 -5.71
N ILE A 13 3.72 0.45 -4.79
CA ILE A 13 5.09 -0.03 -4.79
C ILE A 13 4.93 -1.51 -4.49
N ARG A 14 5.16 -2.35 -5.49
CA ARG A 14 5.17 -3.79 -5.26
C ARG A 14 6.31 -4.06 -4.30
N ASP A 15 6.07 -4.82 -3.23
CA ASP A 15 7.10 -5.23 -2.26
C ASP A 15 8.38 -5.73 -2.92
N ARG A 16 8.23 -6.31 -4.12
CA ARG A 16 9.33 -6.81 -4.94
C ARG A 16 10.26 -5.71 -5.44
N ASP A 17 9.69 -4.57 -5.82
CA ASP A 17 10.45 -3.46 -6.42
C ASP A 17 11.31 -2.77 -5.35
N MET A 18 10.81 -2.60 -4.13
CA MET A 18 11.58 -2.05 -3.01
C MET A 18 12.68 -2.99 -2.53
N LYS A 19 12.40 -4.31 -2.47
CA LYS A 19 13.43 -5.31 -2.15
C LYS A 19 14.56 -5.34 -3.17
N GLN A 20 14.27 -5.08 -4.43
CA GLN A 20 15.28 -4.98 -5.47
C GLN A 20 16.15 -3.73 -5.29
N ILE A 21 15.54 -2.58 -4.96
CA ILE A 21 16.26 -1.32 -4.66
C ILE A 21 17.22 -1.53 -3.48
N GLU A 22 16.76 -2.21 -2.43
CA GLU A 22 17.58 -2.55 -1.26
C GLU A 22 18.74 -3.51 -1.63
N ALA A 23 18.44 -4.58 -2.37
CA ALA A 23 19.44 -5.55 -2.83
C ALA A 23 20.50 -4.94 -3.74
N ASP A 24 20.12 -3.96 -4.56
CA ASP A 24 21.01 -3.21 -5.44
C ASP A 24 21.85 -2.14 -4.69
N GLY A 25 21.64 -1.97 -3.38
CA GLY A 25 22.30 -0.94 -2.56
C GLY A 25 21.90 0.48 -2.91
N ARG A 26 20.73 0.70 -3.52
CA ARG A 26 20.23 2.01 -4.00
C ARG A 26 19.22 2.67 -3.05
N LEU A 27 19.06 2.14 -1.84
CA LEU A 27 18.09 2.62 -0.88
C LEU A 27 18.37 4.06 -0.46
N ASP A 28 19.64 4.40 -0.19
CA ASP A 28 20.05 5.75 0.19
C ASP A 28 19.80 6.76 -0.94
N ASP A 29 20.06 6.38 -2.19
CA ASP A 29 19.77 7.20 -3.35
C ASP A 29 18.27 7.48 -3.47
N TRP A 30 17.45 6.44 -3.32
CA TRP A 30 15.99 6.57 -3.32
C TRP A 30 15.50 7.47 -2.18
N CYS A 31 16.07 7.36 -0.99
CA CYS A 31 15.75 8.25 0.14
C CYS A 31 16.08 9.71 -0.18
N ASN A 32 17.26 9.97 -0.70
CA ASN A 32 17.71 11.32 -1.04
C ASN A 32 16.83 11.95 -2.11
N ASP A 33 16.51 11.20 -3.17
CA ASP A 33 15.63 11.69 -4.23
C ASP A 33 14.18 11.91 -3.74
N SER A 34 13.69 11.06 -2.85
CA SER A 34 12.39 11.24 -2.21
C SER A 34 12.35 12.50 -1.36
N LEU A 35 13.41 12.77 -0.58
CA LEU A 35 13.57 14.00 0.18
C LEU A 35 13.65 15.23 -0.72
N GLN A 36 14.38 15.14 -1.82
CA GLN A 36 14.47 16.22 -2.81
C GLN A 36 13.08 16.53 -3.38
N TRP A 37 12.35 15.52 -3.82
CA TRP A 37 10.98 15.69 -4.32
C TRP A 37 10.05 16.32 -3.27
N LEU A 38 10.15 15.92 -2.01
CA LEU A 38 9.34 16.48 -0.90
C LEU A 38 9.65 17.97 -0.70
N ARG A 39 10.93 18.38 -0.74
CA ARG A 39 11.35 19.76 -0.61
C ARG A 39 10.86 20.63 -1.77
N GLU A 40 10.97 20.11 -2.99
CA GLU A 40 10.50 20.81 -4.19
C GLU A 40 8.98 20.94 -4.24
N THR A 41 8.26 19.92 -3.77
CA THR A 41 6.79 19.87 -3.85
C THR A 41 6.12 20.71 -2.77
N TYR A 42 6.62 20.65 -1.55
CA TYR A 42 5.98 21.27 -0.38
C TYR A 42 6.72 22.50 0.15
N GLY A 43 7.93 22.74 -0.33
CA GLY A 43 8.83 23.77 0.16
C GLY A 43 9.76 23.27 1.27
N GLU A 44 11.03 23.59 1.17
CA GLU A 44 12.05 23.15 2.13
C GLU A 44 11.72 23.59 3.56
N GLN A 45 11.21 24.83 3.74
CA GLN A 45 10.82 25.38 5.03
C GLN A 45 9.62 24.67 5.66
N ASN A 46 8.88 23.92 4.88
CA ASN A 46 7.68 23.22 5.33
C ASN A 46 7.96 21.77 5.73
N LEU A 47 9.07 21.19 5.29
CA LEU A 47 9.48 19.83 5.63
C LEU A 47 10.20 19.82 6.98
N VAL A 48 9.54 19.30 8.02
CA VAL A 48 10.09 19.30 9.40
C VAL A 48 10.92 18.06 9.67
N SER A 49 10.44 16.91 9.24
CA SER A 49 11.13 15.63 9.42
C SER A 49 10.77 14.65 8.32
N ALA A 50 11.67 13.73 8.06
CA ALA A 50 11.41 12.55 7.26
C ALA A 50 12.16 11.38 7.88
N VAL A 51 11.46 10.28 8.13
CA VAL A 51 11.99 9.09 8.79
C VAL A 51 11.77 7.89 7.89
N LEU A 52 12.84 7.15 7.62
CA LEU A 52 12.78 5.88 6.92
C LEU A 52 12.36 4.78 7.90
N HIS A 53 11.30 4.08 7.58
CA HIS A 53 10.83 2.91 8.30
C HIS A 53 11.26 1.63 7.56
N MET A 54 11.93 0.74 8.29
CA MET A 54 12.46 -0.54 7.81
C MET A 54 11.87 -1.74 8.55
N ASP A 55 10.98 -1.49 9.50
CA ASP A 55 10.36 -2.48 10.39
C ASP A 55 9.14 -3.17 9.78
N GLU A 56 8.64 -2.68 8.66
CA GLU A 56 7.56 -3.28 7.89
C GLU A 56 8.09 -4.06 6.68
N LYS A 57 7.19 -4.73 5.96
CA LYS A 57 7.56 -5.54 4.77
C LYS A 57 8.23 -4.73 3.67
N THR A 58 7.88 -3.45 3.57
CA THR A 58 8.32 -2.55 2.51
C THR A 58 8.93 -1.31 3.11
N PRO A 59 10.20 -0.95 2.82
CA PRO A 59 10.78 0.31 3.24
C PRO A 59 9.93 1.49 2.77
N HIS A 60 9.64 2.43 3.68
CA HIS A 60 8.85 3.61 3.36
C HIS A 60 9.25 4.81 4.20
N ILE A 61 8.95 6.02 3.70
CA ILE A 61 9.32 7.27 4.34
C ILE A 61 8.08 7.93 4.93
N HIS A 62 8.12 8.22 6.23
CA HIS A 62 7.16 9.10 6.90
C HIS A 62 7.70 10.52 6.92
N ALA A 63 7.06 11.43 6.21
CA ALA A 63 7.41 12.84 6.19
C ALA A 63 6.38 13.69 6.93
N THR A 64 6.87 14.63 7.75
CA THR A 64 6.04 15.61 8.44
C THR A 64 6.20 16.96 7.77
N VAL A 65 5.10 17.51 7.26
CA VAL A 65 5.05 18.81 6.58
C VAL A 65 4.18 19.76 7.37
N ILE A 66 4.70 20.95 7.67
CA ILE A 66 3.92 22.06 8.26
C ILE A 66 3.56 23.03 7.14
N PRO A 67 2.26 23.27 6.86
CA PRO A 67 1.84 24.08 5.72
C PRO A 67 1.97 25.58 6.01
N ILE A 68 3.20 26.08 6.06
CA ILE A 68 3.51 27.51 6.23
C ILE A 68 3.44 28.19 4.87
N VAL A 69 2.65 29.24 4.78
CA VAL A 69 2.54 30.08 3.58
C VAL A 69 2.65 31.55 3.94
N THR A 70 3.25 32.32 3.06
CA THR A 70 3.32 33.78 3.15
C THR A 70 2.31 34.39 2.19
N GLY A 71 1.61 35.41 2.62
CA GLY A 71 0.68 36.14 1.77
C GLY A 71 -0.76 36.18 2.25
N GLU A 72 -1.60 36.87 1.50
CA GLU A 72 -3.02 37.03 1.81
C GLU A 72 -3.80 35.72 1.65
N ARG A 73 -4.80 35.52 2.52
CA ARG A 73 -5.74 34.42 2.40
C ARG A 73 -6.55 34.59 1.11
N ARG A 74 -6.72 33.48 0.34
CA ARG A 74 -7.63 33.49 -0.82
C ARG A 74 -9.02 33.95 -0.39
N LYS A 75 -9.61 34.85 -1.13
CA LYS A 75 -11.00 35.25 -0.94
C LYS A 75 -11.90 34.06 -1.28
N ALA A 76 -12.84 33.73 -0.40
CA ALA A 76 -13.88 32.77 -0.71
C ALA A 76 -14.82 33.39 -1.76
N GLY A 77 -14.82 32.85 -2.97
CA GLY A 77 -15.51 33.47 -4.12
C GLY A 77 -17.04 33.62 -4.01
N GLN A 78 -17.69 33.05 -2.99
CA GLN A 78 -19.13 33.15 -2.75
C GLN A 78 -19.53 34.07 -1.58
N GLU A 79 -18.60 34.50 -0.74
CA GLU A 79 -18.91 35.35 0.42
C GLU A 79 -18.96 36.86 0.06
N GLU A 80 -18.52 37.25 -1.15
CA GLU A 80 -18.57 38.65 -1.59
C GLU A 80 -20.00 39.15 -1.89
N GLN A 81 -20.98 38.26 -2.13
CA GLN A 81 -22.35 38.66 -2.48
C GLN A 81 -23.22 39.12 -1.29
N ASN A 82 -22.79 38.81 -0.07
CA ASN A 82 -23.63 39.11 1.12
C ASN A 82 -23.12 40.25 2.02
N GLY A 83 -22.20 41.10 1.57
CA GLY A 83 -21.88 42.40 2.18
C GLY A 83 -21.45 42.44 3.64
N LYS A 84 -21.15 41.32 4.32
CA LYS A 84 -20.98 41.28 5.78
C LYS A 84 -19.60 40.95 6.33
N LYS A 85 -18.57 40.71 5.51
CA LYS A 85 -17.22 40.51 6.06
C LYS A 85 -16.20 41.45 5.42
N LYS A 86 -16.00 42.60 6.03
CA LYS A 86 -14.78 43.38 5.84
C LYS A 86 -13.60 42.57 6.38
N TYR A 87 -12.91 41.84 5.52
CA TYR A 87 -11.63 41.28 5.90
C TYR A 87 -10.67 42.42 6.18
N ARG A 88 -10.11 42.41 7.39
CA ARG A 88 -9.04 43.31 7.76
C ARG A 88 -7.93 43.18 6.70
N LYS A 89 -7.45 44.26 6.08
CA LYS A 89 -6.27 44.22 5.20
C LYS A 89 -5.15 43.57 6.00
N LYS A 90 -4.81 42.34 5.65
CA LYS A 90 -3.67 41.64 6.22
C LYS A 90 -2.44 42.07 5.44
N ASN A 91 -1.33 42.15 6.15
CA ASN A 91 -0.04 42.41 5.55
C ASN A 91 0.25 41.22 4.58
N PRO A 92 0.60 41.49 3.30
CA PRO A 92 0.94 40.42 2.34
C PRO A 92 2.16 39.61 2.76
N GLN A 93 2.90 40.05 3.76
CA GLN A 93 4.03 39.33 4.35
C GLN A 93 3.66 38.52 5.61
N ASP A 94 2.38 38.50 6.00
CA ASP A 94 1.95 37.70 7.15
C ASP A 94 2.18 36.22 6.88
N VAL A 95 2.88 35.59 7.80
CA VAL A 95 3.07 34.13 7.80
C VAL A 95 1.85 33.46 8.42
N ARG A 96 1.31 32.46 7.76
CA ARG A 96 0.13 31.72 8.21
C ARG A 96 0.22 30.23 7.90
N LEU A 97 -0.55 29.44 8.60
CA LEU A 97 -0.76 28.01 8.27
C LEU A 97 -1.94 27.86 7.31
N CYS A 98 -1.72 27.19 6.19
CA CYS A 98 -2.78 26.88 5.23
C CYS A 98 -2.50 25.58 4.48
N ALA A 99 -3.14 24.52 4.92
CA ALA A 99 -3.01 23.21 4.28
C ALA A 99 -3.50 23.22 2.81
N ASP A 100 -4.58 23.93 2.52
CA ASP A 100 -5.15 24.01 1.16
C ASP A 100 -4.23 24.69 0.15
N ASP A 101 -3.34 25.56 0.59
CA ASP A 101 -2.38 26.24 -0.30
C ASP A 101 -1.16 25.35 -0.57
N VAL A 102 -0.73 24.54 0.39
CA VAL A 102 0.44 23.65 0.28
C VAL A 102 0.05 22.27 -0.25
N MET A 103 -1.08 21.73 0.23
CA MET A 103 -1.53 20.37 -0.01
C MET A 103 -2.97 20.35 -0.54
N ALA A 104 -3.22 21.12 -1.60
CA ALA A 104 -4.55 21.26 -2.18
C ALA A 104 -5.08 19.90 -2.67
N ARG A 105 -6.30 19.56 -2.24
CA ARG A 105 -6.94 18.28 -2.58
C ARG A 105 -6.99 17.99 -4.08
N HIS A 106 -7.22 19.01 -4.91
CA HIS A 106 -7.25 18.86 -6.36
C HIS A 106 -5.87 18.56 -6.98
N ARG A 107 -4.78 18.76 -6.24
CA ARG A 107 -3.40 18.49 -6.67
C ARG A 107 -2.89 17.11 -6.26
N LEU A 108 -3.65 16.34 -5.47
CA LEU A 108 -3.21 15.02 -4.99
C LEU A 108 -2.82 14.07 -6.11
N LYS A 109 -3.59 14.07 -7.21
CA LYS A 109 -3.26 13.28 -8.40
C LYS A 109 -1.94 13.71 -9.03
N HIS A 110 -1.72 15.01 -9.15
CA HIS A 110 -0.48 15.57 -9.67
C HIS A 110 0.74 15.21 -8.79
N TYR A 111 0.59 15.20 -7.46
CA TYR A 111 1.68 14.78 -6.58
C TYR A 111 2.06 13.31 -6.80
N GLN A 112 1.08 12.43 -7.02
CA GLN A 112 1.35 11.05 -7.36
C GLN A 112 2.06 10.90 -8.71
N ASP A 113 1.65 11.67 -9.72
CA ASP A 113 2.25 11.65 -11.05
C ASP A 113 3.71 12.12 -11.01
N THR A 114 3.98 13.25 -10.35
CA THR A 114 5.33 13.81 -10.25
C THR A 114 6.27 12.96 -9.41
N TYR A 115 5.78 12.37 -8.32
CA TYR A 115 6.59 11.43 -7.55
C TYR A 115 6.92 10.17 -8.34
N ALA A 116 5.94 9.58 -9.03
CA ALA A 116 6.18 8.42 -9.88
C ALA A 116 7.19 8.72 -10.99
N GLN A 117 7.13 9.93 -11.58
CA GLN A 117 8.10 10.37 -12.58
C GLN A 117 9.52 10.48 -11.98
N ALA A 118 9.66 11.08 -10.80
CA ALA A 118 10.94 11.22 -10.11
C ALA A 118 11.54 9.86 -9.73
N MET A 119 10.69 8.90 -9.34
CA MET A 119 11.08 7.56 -8.89
C MET A 119 11.18 6.51 -10.01
N ASN A 120 10.87 6.88 -11.25
CA ASN A 120 10.91 5.96 -12.40
C ASN A 120 12.27 5.30 -12.61
N LYS A 121 13.36 5.99 -12.28
CA LYS A 121 14.73 5.46 -12.34
C LYS A 121 14.99 4.28 -11.39
N TYR A 122 14.11 4.07 -10.40
CA TYR A 122 14.12 2.94 -9.49
C TYR A 122 13.15 1.83 -9.93
N GLY A 123 12.46 1.97 -11.06
CA GLY A 123 11.43 1.05 -11.54
C GLY A 123 10.08 1.21 -10.83
N LEU A 124 9.94 2.20 -9.94
CA LEU A 124 8.70 2.45 -9.21
C LEU A 124 7.66 3.07 -10.15
N GLN A 125 6.46 2.50 -10.15
CA GLN A 125 5.37 2.92 -11.00
C GLN A 125 4.22 3.48 -10.17
N ARG A 126 3.48 4.40 -10.76
CA ARG A 126 2.24 4.90 -10.17
C ARG A 126 1.21 3.79 -10.02
N GLY A 127 0.44 3.84 -8.93
CA GLY A 127 -0.75 2.99 -8.77
C GLY A 127 -1.79 3.25 -9.87
N VAL A 128 -2.64 2.25 -10.13
CA VAL A 128 -3.68 2.32 -11.16
C VAL A 128 -4.72 3.38 -10.81
N ASP A 129 -4.90 4.37 -11.70
CA ASP A 129 -5.93 5.40 -11.54
C ASP A 129 -7.32 4.74 -11.61
N GLY A 130 -8.20 5.07 -10.67
CA GLY A 130 -9.52 4.45 -10.58
C GLY A 130 -9.54 3.02 -10.04
N SER A 131 -8.46 2.54 -9.42
CA SER A 131 -8.44 1.25 -8.75
C SER A 131 -9.60 1.13 -7.77
N LEU A 132 -10.30 -0.01 -7.79
CA LEU A 132 -11.33 -0.36 -6.82
C LEU A 132 -10.75 -0.73 -5.45
N ALA A 133 -9.42 -0.81 -5.32
CA ALA A 133 -8.75 -1.02 -4.06
C ALA A 133 -9.13 0.12 -3.08
N ARG A 134 -9.80 -0.25 -2.00
CA ARG A 134 -10.20 0.69 -0.96
C ARG A 134 -9.21 0.59 0.18
N HIS A 135 -8.89 1.73 0.77
CA HIS A 135 -8.17 1.74 2.03
C HIS A 135 -9.03 1.02 3.09
N ILE A 136 -8.54 -0.09 3.59
CA ILE A 136 -9.14 -0.80 4.73
C ILE A 136 -8.39 -0.41 5.99
N SER A 137 -9.12 -0.25 7.10
CA SER A 137 -8.47 0.02 8.38
C SER A 137 -7.62 -1.18 8.80
N THR A 138 -6.57 -0.96 9.59
CA THR A 138 -5.72 -2.03 10.14
C THR A 138 -6.54 -3.12 10.81
N MET A 139 -7.59 -2.74 11.55
CA MET A 139 -8.50 -3.70 12.20
C MET A 139 -9.27 -4.56 11.18
N GLN A 140 -9.77 -3.95 10.09
CA GLN A 140 -10.46 -4.69 9.02
C GLN A 140 -9.49 -5.61 8.29
N TYR A 141 -8.24 -5.18 8.07
CA TYR A 141 -7.21 -6.00 7.47
C TYR A 141 -6.90 -7.24 8.32
N TYR A 142 -6.69 -7.07 9.63
CA TYR A 142 -6.48 -8.20 10.54
C TYR A 142 -7.67 -9.15 10.57
N LYS A 143 -8.90 -8.62 10.58
CA LYS A 143 -10.10 -9.46 10.52
C LYS A 143 -10.12 -10.32 9.24
N GLN A 144 -9.82 -9.73 8.09
CA GLN A 144 -9.75 -10.46 6.82
C GLN A 144 -8.64 -11.52 6.82
N LEU A 145 -7.48 -11.23 7.43
CA LEU A 145 -6.40 -12.21 7.56
C LEU A 145 -6.82 -13.41 8.40
N VAL A 146 -7.50 -13.19 9.53
CA VAL A 146 -8.02 -14.28 10.38
C VAL A 146 -9.05 -15.11 9.62
N GLU A 147 -10.01 -14.48 8.93
CA GLU A 147 -11.01 -15.18 8.11
C GLU A 147 -10.35 -16.01 6.99
N GLN A 148 -9.30 -15.50 6.36
CA GLN A 148 -8.54 -16.25 5.36
C GLN A 148 -7.77 -17.41 5.97
N GLN A 149 -7.17 -17.24 7.14
CA GLN A 149 -6.48 -18.29 7.87
C GLN A 149 -7.43 -19.43 8.21
N ASP A 150 -8.61 -19.12 8.76
CA ASP A 150 -9.63 -20.10 9.11
C ASP A 150 -10.09 -20.89 7.88
N SER A 151 -10.36 -20.21 6.77
CA SER A 151 -10.74 -20.85 5.50
C SER A 151 -9.63 -21.74 4.93
N LEU A 152 -8.38 -21.33 5.02
CA LEU A 152 -7.24 -22.16 4.59
C LEU A 152 -7.08 -23.38 5.49
N GLN A 153 -7.27 -23.23 6.79
CA GLN A 153 -7.22 -24.35 7.73
C GLN A 153 -8.30 -25.38 7.42
N GLU A 154 -9.54 -24.95 7.18
CA GLU A 154 -10.64 -25.83 6.78
C GLU A 154 -10.34 -26.57 5.46
N ASN A 155 -9.77 -25.87 4.48
CA ASN A 155 -9.38 -26.48 3.20
C ASN A 155 -8.29 -27.53 3.39
N ILE A 156 -7.30 -27.30 4.26
CA ILE A 156 -6.26 -28.26 4.58
C ILE A 156 -6.86 -29.53 5.23
N GLU A 157 -7.77 -29.36 6.19
CA GLU A 157 -8.43 -30.48 6.85
C GLU A 157 -9.26 -31.32 5.86
N ASN A 158 -10.00 -30.66 4.96
CA ASN A 158 -10.75 -31.31 3.89
C ASN A 158 -9.83 -32.10 2.94
N LEU A 159 -8.70 -31.52 2.53
CA LEU A 159 -7.73 -32.20 1.65
C LEU A 159 -7.08 -33.39 2.33
N LEU A 160 -6.74 -33.31 3.60
CA LEU A 160 -6.20 -34.40 4.37
C LEU A 160 -7.24 -35.57 4.48
N GLY A 161 -8.51 -35.23 4.70
CA GLY A 161 -9.60 -36.22 4.71
C GLY A 161 -9.74 -36.94 3.36
N LEU A 162 -9.68 -36.19 2.25
CA LEU A 162 -9.73 -36.78 0.90
C LEU A 162 -8.51 -37.65 0.59
N GLU A 163 -7.33 -37.25 1.06
CA GLU A 163 -6.11 -38.06 0.92
C GLU A 163 -6.23 -39.37 1.66
N GLU A 164 -6.72 -39.37 2.91
CA GLU A 164 -6.94 -40.60 3.68
C GLU A 164 -7.93 -41.54 3.00
N GLU A 165 -9.03 -41.00 2.46
CA GLU A 165 -10.00 -41.79 1.71
C GLU A 165 -9.40 -42.40 0.43
N ALA A 166 -8.62 -41.61 -0.31
CA ALA A 166 -7.93 -42.07 -1.51
C ALA A 166 -6.92 -43.19 -1.19
N MET A 167 -6.18 -43.04 -0.09
CA MET A 167 -5.25 -44.07 0.39
C MET A 167 -5.96 -45.36 0.81
N LYS A 168 -7.11 -45.28 1.48
CA LYS A 168 -7.95 -46.46 1.83
C LYS A 168 -8.43 -47.18 0.57
N LYS A 169 -8.95 -46.44 -0.42
CA LYS A 169 -9.39 -47.01 -1.71
C LYS A 169 -8.23 -47.67 -2.46
N LEU A 170 -7.07 -46.99 -2.51
CA LEU A 170 -5.87 -47.55 -3.15
C LEU A 170 -5.42 -48.87 -2.51
N LYS A 171 -5.44 -48.93 -1.18
CA LYS A 171 -5.11 -50.15 -0.43
C LYS A 171 -6.10 -51.29 -0.72
N GLN A 172 -7.40 -50.99 -0.81
CA GLN A 172 -8.44 -51.94 -1.17
C GLN A 172 -8.22 -52.51 -2.58
N VAL A 173 -8.06 -51.64 -3.58
CA VAL A 173 -7.83 -52.04 -4.97
C VAL A 173 -6.55 -52.85 -5.12
N LYS A 174 -5.45 -52.49 -4.43
CA LYS A 174 -4.24 -53.32 -4.41
C LYS A 174 -4.48 -54.71 -3.81
N GLY A 175 -5.31 -54.78 -2.76
CA GLY A 175 -5.70 -56.07 -2.17
C GLY A 175 -6.49 -56.93 -3.17
N GLU A 176 -7.45 -56.36 -3.86
CA GLU A 176 -8.27 -57.03 -4.87
C GLU A 176 -7.41 -57.57 -6.04
N ILE A 177 -6.49 -56.75 -6.54
CA ILE A 177 -5.55 -57.13 -7.60
C ILE A 177 -4.69 -58.30 -7.16
N ASN A 178 -4.18 -58.32 -5.94
CA ASN A 178 -3.37 -59.42 -5.42
C ASN A 178 -4.17 -60.72 -5.33
N VAL A 179 -5.42 -60.66 -4.85
CA VAL A 179 -6.32 -61.82 -4.79
C VAL A 179 -6.60 -62.35 -6.19
N GLN A 180 -6.85 -61.50 -7.17
CA GLN A 180 -7.07 -61.92 -8.57
C GLN A 180 -5.82 -62.54 -9.19
N LYS A 181 -4.63 -62.00 -8.95
CA LYS A 181 -3.35 -62.58 -9.40
C LYS A 181 -3.13 -63.98 -8.81
N MET A 182 -3.42 -64.17 -7.52
CA MET A 182 -3.30 -65.46 -6.88
C MET A 182 -4.27 -66.50 -7.47
N LYS A 183 -5.55 -66.09 -7.74
CA LYS A 183 -6.54 -66.97 -8.41
C LYS A 183 -6.13 -67.34 -9.82
N GLY A 184 -5.62 -66.38 -10.60
CA GLY A 184 -5.12 -66.63 -11.96
C GLY A 184 -3.90 -67.56 -12.01
N ALA A 185 -2.99 -67.46 -11.02
CA ALA A 185 -1.87 -68.38 -10.90
C ALA A 185 -2.27 -69.79 -10.54
N ALA A 186 -3.32 -69.94 -9.71
CA ALA A 186 -3.84 -71.25 -9.34
C ALA A 186 -4.54 -72.00 -10.52
N VAL A 187 -5.20 -71.24 -11.42
CA VAL A 187 -5.86 -71.80 -12.61
C VAL A 187 -4.87 -72.27 -13.67
N ASN A 188 -3.71 -71.66 -13.75
CA ASN A 188 -2.65 -72.00 -14.74
C ASN A 188 -1.74 -73.12 -14.24
N ALA A 189 -1.92 -73.63 -13.03
CA ALA A 189 -1.14 -74.76 -12.42
C ALA A 189 -1.89 -76.09 -12.44
N THR A 190 -3.08 -76.08 -12.99
CA THR A 190 -3.91 -77.28 -13.24
C THR A 190 -3.96 -77.57 -14.72
#